data_efccf249253a70890a089b330640f874
#
_entry.id   efccf249253a70890a089b330640f874
#
_cell.length_a   1.000
_cell.length_b   1.000
_cell.length_c   1.000
_cell.angle_alpha   90.00
_cell.angle_beta   90.00
_cell.angle_gamma   90.00
#
_symmetry.space_group_name_H-M   'P 1'
#
loop_
_entity.id
_entity.type
_entity.pdbx_description
1 polymer ?
#
loop_
_entity_poly.entity_id
_entity_poly.type
_entity_poly.pdbx_seq_one_letter_code
_entity_poly.pdbx_strand_id
1 'polypeptide(L)'
;LTIKSRIVNEKSIELVRKPGGDVEERKVPEELAKSQALTDDQVVKLASYAKAIEKHYGCYMDMEWAVDHQDRIWILQARPETVWSKKNKEKKAGNGEVKMTTDHKVLVKGLPASPGMAAGKCHVITDPKDIDEFQEGEVLVTTMTSPDWVPAMKKAVAIVTDAGGMTCHASIVSRELGIPCVVGTKSRSVEATKVLKSGQDITIDAQNGVVYEGIVEDLVKKDEPKQAAGAAGTTVVAAEYFAPTGTGVMMNLGDPDLADKYASLPCDGIGLMREEFIWTTFIHEHPLYLIEQGKPEKVIDMLAEGISKVCRALAPRPVVLRFSDFKSGEYRNLKGGDKYEPVEPADLLGWRGASRYYDPKYTAAFRLELKAVKKVREEYGLKNLNCMIPFCRTVAEAAKVTAIMKEEGLERGPDFKLFLMAEIPSNIILADQFNQYIDGYSIGSNDLTMLILGCDRNNDTVSALFDERNLAIKRAVRHLIATAHKDGKTVSICGQAPSVYPDFTEFLVKSGIDYVSVNPDMVKATKRNVARIEQRLMLDAATGRGLKEVEDYNW
;
A
#
# COMPACT_ATOMS: atom_id res chain seq x y z
N LEU A 1 -41.88 -13.57 10.77
CA LEU A 1 -40.52 -14.00 11.07
C LEU A 1 -40.55 -14.81 12.36
N THR A 2 -39.84 -15.96 12.40
CA THR A 2 -39.73 -16.86 13.56
C THR A 2 -38.28 -17.27 13.74
N ILE A 3 -37.84 -17.37 14.99
CA ILE A 3 -36.48 -17.82 15.34
C ILE A 3 -36.46 -19.36 15.15
N LYS A 4 -35.56 -19.84 14.25
CA LYS A 4 -35.42 -21.29 13.95
C LYS A 4 -34.37 -21.98 14.84
N SER A 5 -33.32 -21.27 15.19
CA SER A 5 -32.23 -21.78 16.04
C SER A 5 -31.57 -20.63 16.80
N ARG A 6 -30.89 -20.96 17.91
CA ARG A 6 -30.23 -19.98 18.76
C ARG A 6 -28.86 -20.53 19.16
N ILE A 7 -27.82 -19.72 18.96
CA ILE A 7 -26.45 -19.97 19.44
C ILE A 7 -26.06 -18.73 20.25
N VAL A 8 -25.69 -18.94 21.51
CA VAL A 8 -25.23 -17.87 22.40
C VAL A 8 -23.75 -18.09 22.68
N ASN A 9 -22.92 -17.21 22.16
CA ASN A 9 -21.48 -17.21 22.39
C ASN A 9 -21.15 -16.51 23.71
N GLU A 10 -20.06 -16.96 24.35
CA GLU A 10 -19.55 -16.32 25.56
C GLU A 10 -18.94 -14.96 25.23
N LYS A 11 -19.34 -13.94 25.99
CA LYS A 11 -18.85 -12.56 25.88
C LYS A 11 -17.82 -12.31 26.98
N SER A 12 -16.59 -12.02 26.60
CA SER A 12 -15.46 -11.85 27.53
C SER A 12 -15.28 -10.42 28.05
N ILE A 13 -15.60 -9.44 27.19
CA ILE A 13 -15.37 -8.02 27.48
C ILE A 13 -16.62 -7.20 27.14
N GLU A 14 -16.80 -6.08 27.83
CA GLU A 14 -17.77 -5.04 27.54
C GLU A 14 -17.10 -3.67 27.55
N LEU A 15 -17.58 -2.75 26.70
CA LEU A 15 -17.16 -1.36 26.65
C LEU A 15 -18.18 -0.50 27.37
N VAL A 16 -17.77 0.18 28.44
CA VAL A 16 -18.66 0.99 29.28
C VAL A 16 -18.24 2.45 29.24
N ARG A 17 -19.22 3.34 29.04
CA ARG A 17 -18.97 4.77 29.00
C ARG A 17 -18.77 5.34 30.40
N LYS A 18 -17.67 6.07 30.62
CA LYS A 18 -17.40 6.80 31.86
C LYS A 18 -18.20 8.11 31.94
N PRO A 19 -18.46 8.62 33.16
CA PRO A 19 -18.94 9.98 33.34
C PRO A 19 -17.85 10.97 32.87
N GLY A 20 -17.89 11.43 31.69
CA GLY A 20 -16.86 12.29 31.07
C GLY A 20 -16.68 12.00 29.58
N GLY A 21 -17.32 10.93 29.09
CA GLY A 21 -17.36 10.61 27.65
C GLY A 21 -16.41 9.54 27.17
N ASP A 22 -15.36 9.22 27.94
CA ASP A 22 -14.42 8.15 27.62
C ASP A 22 -15.05 6.77 27.75
N VAL A 23 -14.50 5.79 27.04
CA VAL A 23 -14.91 4.39 27.05
C VAL A 23 -13.89 3.58 27.82
N GLU A 24 -14.34 2.68 28.69
CA GLU A 24 -13.54 1.73 29.45
C GLU A 24 -13.89 0.30 29.05
N GLU A 25 -12.88 -0.49 28.77
CA GLU A 25 -13.02 -1.91 28.58
C GLU A 25 -12.98 -2.62 29.95
N ARG A 26 -13.97 -3.45 30.22
CA ARG A 26 -13.99 -4.28 31.41
C ARG A 26 -14.49 -5.69 31.13
N LYS A 27 -14.16 -6.63 32.01
CA LYS A 27 -14.62 -8.00 31.90
C LYS A 27 -16.13 -8.07 32.13
N VAL A 28 -16.85 -8.79 31.27
CA VAL A 28 -18.29 -9.03 31.46
C VAL A 28 -18.51 -9.87 32.72
N PRO A 29 -19.49 -9.51 33.59
CA PRO A 29 -19.86 -10.34 34.73
C PRO A 29 -20.22 -11.77 34.31
N GLU A 30 -19.80 -12.76 35.07
CA GLU A 30 -19.97 -14.19 34.72
C GLU A 30 -21.43 -14.57 34.41
N GLU A 31 -22.38 -13.96 35.15
CA GLU A 31 -23.82 -14.15 34.96
C GLU A 31 -24.31 -13.66 33.58
N LEU A 32 -23.66 -12.65 33.02
CA LEU A 32 -24.03 -12.04 31.73
C LEU A 32 -23.20 -12.61 30.58
N ALA A 33 -22.04 -13.22 30.88
CA ALA A 33 -21.12 -13.68 29.84
C ALA A 33 -21.77 -14.70 28.89
N LYS A 34 -22.63 -15.58 29.41
CA LYS A 34 -23.34 -16.63 28.66
C LYS A 34 -24.82 -16.31 28.42
N SER A 35 -25.31 -15.15 28.82
CA SER A 35 -26.70 -14.73 28.63
C SER A 35 -26.94 -14.24 27.19
N GLN A 36 -28.17 -14.30 26.73
CA GLN A 36 -28.58 -13.71 25.45
C GLN A 36 -28.51 -12.16 25.54
N ALA A 37 -27.91 -11.54 24.53
CA ALA A 37 -27.75 -10.07 24.49
C ALA A 37 -29.02 -9.33 24.05
N LEU A 38 -29.89 -9.95 23.26
CA LEU A 38 -31.15 -9.40 22.76
C LEU A 38 -32.32 -10.29 23.18
N THR A 39 -33.48 -9.69 23.44
CA THR A 39 -34.73 -10.42 23.59
C THR A 39 -35.20 -11.00 22.25
N ASP A 40 -36.06 -12.01 22.27
CA ASP A 40 -36.63 -12.60 21.06
C ASP A 40 -37.41 -11.59 20.22
N ASP A 41 -38.15 -10.68 20.86
CA ASP A 41 -38.87 -9.60 20.19
C ASP A 41 -37.92 -8.60 19.51
N GLN A 42 -36.81 -8.27 20.14
CA GLN A 42 -35.77 -7.42 19.55
C GLN A 42 -35.11 -8.09 18.35
N VAL A 43 -34.83 -9.40 18.42
CA VAL A 43 -34.28 -10.18 17.30
C VAL A 43 -35.23 -10.18 16.10
N VAL A 44 -36.53 -10.45 16.33
CA VAL A 44 -37.55 -10.45 15.28
C VAL A 44 -37.73 -9.06 14.67
N LYS A 45 -37.73 -8.01 15.48
CA LYS A 45 -37.83 -6.63 15.02
C LYS A 45 -36.60 -6.20 14.21
N LEU A 46 -35.40 -6.53 14.67
CA LEU A 46 -34.17 -6.27 13.94
C LEU A 46 -34.15 -6.99 12.58
N ALA A 47 -34.58 -8.24 12.55
CA ALA A 47 -34.72 -8.99 11.31
C ALA A 47 -35.76 -8.38 10.34
N SER A 48 -36.82 -7.75 10.87
CA SER A 48 -37.79 -7.02 10.04
C SER A 48 -37.19 -5.77 9.40
N TYR A 49 -36.36 -5.03 10.15
CA TYR A 49 -35.59 -3.89 9.61
C TYR A 49 -34.61 -4.34 8.53
N ALA A 50 -33.87 -5.42 8.77
CA ALA A 50 -32.98 -6.00 7.78
C ALA A 50 -33.68 -6.29 6.46
N LYS A 51 -34.84 -6.96 6.50
CA LYS A 51 -35.65 -7.24 5.29
C LYS A 51 -36.14 -5.98 4.59
N ALA A 52 -36.52 -4.96 5.33
CA ALA A 52 -36.97 -3.68 4.77
C ALA A 52 -35.81 -2.97 4.04
N ILE A 53 -34.62 -2.98 4.65
CA ILE A 53 -33.40 -2.38 4.10
C ILE A 53 -32.95 -3.15 2.85
N GLU A 54 -32.88 -4.48 2.89
CA GLU A 54 -32.58 -5.32 1.71
C GLU A 54 -33.54 -5.06 0.56
N LYS A 55 -34.84 -4.96 0.86
CA LYS A 55 -35.87 -4.67 -0.16
C LYS A 55 -35.67 -3.27 -0.76
N HIS A 56 -35.28 -2.28 0.04
CA HIS A 56 -35.03 -0.91 -0.41
C HIS A 56 -33.82 -0.81 -1.33
N TYR A 57 -32.70 -1.45 -0.97
CA TYR A 57 -31.46 -1.40 -1.74
C TYR A 57 -31.35 -2.48 -2.83
N GLY A 58 -32.23 -3.47 -2.82
CA GLY A 58 -32.25 -4.56 -3.82
C GLY A 58 -31.08 -5.53 -3.74
N CYS A 59 -30.30 -5.52 -2.66
CA CYS A 59 -29.15 -6.38 -2.43
C CYS A 59 -29.02 -6.74 -0.94
N TYR A 60 -28.23 -7.77 -0.63
CA TYR A 60 -27.91 -8.12 0.75
C TYR A 60 -27.11 -7.01 1.41
N MET A 61 -27.43 -6.73 2.67
CA MET A 61 -26.85 -5.62 3.40
C MET A 61 -26.18 -6.11 4.70
N ASP A 62 -24.99 -5.60 4.95
CA ASP A 62 -24.32 -5.67 6.25
C ASP A 62 -24.79 -4.46 7.08
N MET A 63 -25.18 -4.68 8.34
CA MET A 63 -25.80 -3.64 9.17
C MET A 63 -25.16 -3.54 10.55
N GLU A 64 -24.90 -2.33 10.97
CA GLU A 64 -24.55 -1.99 12.34
C GLU A 64 -25.78 -1.42 13.06
N TRP A 65 -25.98 -1.84 14.29
CA TRP A 65 -27.16 -1.46 15.08
C TRP A 65 -26.83 -1.33 16.56
N ALA A 66 -27.69 -0.62 17.29
CA ALA A 66 -27.64 -0.52 18.74
C ALA A 66 -29.06 -0.59 19.33
N VAL A 67 -29.14 -1.00 20.59
CA VAL A 67 -30.37 -0.93 21.40
C VAL A 67 -30.12 0.06 22.54
N ASP A 68 -30.98 1.04 22.69
CA ASP A 68 -30.87 2.03 23.78
C ASP A 68 -31.52 1.54 25.09
N HIS A 69 -31.38 2.32 26.16
CA HIS A 69 -31.95 2.02 27.47
C HIS A 69 -33.50 2.04 27.53
N GLN A 70 -34.16 2.38 26.42
CA GLN A 70 -35.61 2.37 26.26
C GLN A 70 -36.05 1.24 25.31
N ASP A 71 -35.19 0.24 25.09
CA ASP A 71 -35.40 -0.90 24.20
C ASP A 71 -35.67 -0.55 22.73
N ARG A 72 -35.26 0.66 22.29
CA ARG A 72 -35.40 1.08 20.92
C ARG A 72 -34.17 0.62 20.11
N ILE A 73 -34.43 0.02 18.95
CA ILE A 73 -33.40 -0.41 18.01
C ILE A 73 -33.09 0.74 17.05
N TRP A 74 -31.83 1.08 16.97
CA TRP A 74 -31.26 2.07 16.05
C TRP A 74 -30.38 1.38 15.02
N ILE A 75 -30.63 1.63 13.73
CA ILE A 75 -29.72 1.21 12.65
C ILE A 75 -28.69 2.34 12.51
N LEU A 76 -27.43 2.00 12.77
CA LEU A 76 -26.32 2.96 12.75
C LEU A 76 -25.68 3.06 11.38
N GLN A 77 -25.57 1.92 10.69
CA GLN A 77 -25.01 1.83 9.34
C GLN A 77 -25.66 0.68 8.57
N ALA A 78 -25.78 0.85 7.25
CA ALA A 78 -26.12 -0.22 6.32
C ALA A 78 -25.26 -0.07 5.06
N ARG A 79 -24.56 -1.13 4.68
CA ARG A 79 -23.70 -1.18 3.48
C ARG A 79 -23.96 -2.46 2.68
N PRO A 80 -23.82 -2.43 1.33
CA PRO A 80 -23.96 -3.62 0.52
C PRO A 80 -22.99 -4.72 0.97
N GLU A 81 -23.53 -5.91 1.22
CA GLU A 81 -22.74 -7.08 1.54
C GLU A 81 -22.06 -7.60 0.25
N THR A 82 -20.73 -7.64 0.22
CA THR A 82 -19.95 -7.94 -0.99
C THR A 82 -19.39 -9.37 -1.02
N VAL A 83 -19.31 -10.03 0.14
CA VAL A 83 -18.68 -11.36 0.28
C VAL A 83 -19.67 -12.49 -0.05
N TRP A 84 -20.89 -12.44 0.52
CA TRP A 84 -21.91 -13.50 0.35
C TRP A 84 -22.72 -13.35 -0.92
N SER A 85 -22.87 -12.15 -1.46
CA SER A 85 -23.59 -11.89 -2.71
C SER A 85 -22.89 -12.50 -3.94
N LYS A 86 -21.56 -12.58 -3.93
CA LYS A 86 -20.80 -13.30 -4.98
C LYS A 86 -21.00 -14.81 -4.89
N LYS A 87 -21.03 -15.40 -3.70
CA LYS A 87 -21.28 -16.84 -3.50
C LYS A 87 -22.67 -17.29 -3.95
N ASN A 88 -23.69 -16.42 -3.87
CA ASN A 88 -25.06 -16.78 -4.29
C ASN A 88 -25.31 -16.62 -5.80
N LYS A 89 -24.53 -15.82 -6.52
CA LYS A 89 -24.60 -15.75 -8.00
C LYS A 89 -24.00 -17.02 -8.65
N GLU A 90 -23.00 -17.62 -8.04
CA GLU A 90 -22.40 -18.87 -8.51
C GLU A 90 -23.30 -20.10 -8.22
N LYS A 91 -24.11 -20.07 -7.16
CA LYS A 91 -25.07 -21.16 -6.83
C LYS A 91 -26.28 -21.24 -7.75
N LYS A 92 -26.61 -20.19 -8.53
CA LYS A 92 -27.74 -20.24 -9.50
C LYS A 92 -27.36 -20.80 -10.86
N ALA A 93 -26.09 -21.09 -11.11
CA ALA A 93 -25.60 -21.63 -12.38
C ALA A 93 -25.25 -23.14 -12.37
N GLY A 94 -25.50 -23.85 -11.29
CA GLY A 94 -25.19 -25.28 -11.21
C GLY A 94 -25.98 -25.98 -10.11
N ASN A 95 -26.90 -26.88 -10.51
CA ASN A 95 -27.50 -27.84 -9.60
C ASN A 95 -26.44 -28.86 -9.15
N GLY A 96 -25.92 -28.70 -7.97
CA GLY A 96 -25.02 -29.63 -7.31
C GLY A 96 -24.96 -29.30 -5.83
N GLU A 97 -25.48 -30.14 -4.99
CA GLU A 97 -25.31 -30.09 -3.54
C GLU A 97 -23.82 -30.12 -3.19
N VAL A 98 -23.27 -28.98 -2.78
CA VAL A 98 -21.95 -28.96 -2.14
C VAL A 98 -22.16 -29.04 -0.64
N LYS A 99 -21.93 -30.22 -0.10
CA LYS A 99 -21.75 -30.46 1.33
C LYS A 99 -20.67 -29.51 1.84
N MET A 100 -21.04 -28.59 2.75
CA MET A 100 -20.06 -27.93 3.63
C MET A 100 -19.53 -29.00 4.58
N THR A 101 -18.34 -29.48 4.30
CA THR A 101 -17.52 -30.24 5.23
C THR A 101 -16.09 -29.81 4.99
N THR A 102 -15.54 -29.07 5.94
CA THR A 102 -14.37 -29.47 6.75
C THR A 102 -14.05 -28.29 7.67
N ASP A 103 -14.09 -28.51 8.97
CA ASP A 103 -13.51 -27.63 9.99
C ASP A 103 -11.98 -27.63 9.78
N HIS A 104 -11.50 -26.73 8.91
CA HIS A 104 -10.06 -26.50 8.79
C HIS A 104 -9.61 -25.77 10.05
N LYS A 105 -8.63 -26.33 10.74
CA LYS A 105 -8.09 -25.75 11.96
C LYS A 105 -7.36 -24.45 11.63
N VAL A 106 -7.89 -23.34 12.15
CA VAL A 106 -7.25 -22.03 12.06
C VAL A 106 -6.08 -21.98 13.05
N LEU A 107 -4.89 -21.67 12.57
CA LEU A 107 -3.69 -21.51 13.39
C LEU A 107 -3.50 -20.06 13.81
N VAL A 108 -3.63 -19.13 12.87
CA VAL A 108 -3.33 -17.70 13.08
C VAL A 108 -4.31 -16.84 12.31
N LYS A 109 -4.60 -15.62 12.82
CA LYS A 109 -5.36 -14.58 12.13
C LYS A 109 -4.58 -13.27 12.13
N GLY A 110 -4.66 -12.52 11.03
CA GLY A 110 -4.03 -11.22 10.87
C GLY A 110 -4.84 -10.31 9.95
N LEU A 111 -4.22 -9.25 9.45
CA LEU A 111 -4.81 -8.34 8.46
C LEU A 111 -4.58 -8.87 7.04
N PRO A 112 -5.59 -8.82 6.16
CA PRO A 112 -5.48 -9.22 4.75
C PRO A 112 -4.74 -8.15 3.93
N ALA A 113 -3.41 -8.20 3.92
CA ALA A 113 -2.57 -7.13 3.38
C ALA A 113 -2.40 -7.18 1.85
N SER A 114 -2.22 -8.36 1.28
CA SER A 114 -2.19 -8.59 -0.17
C SER A 114 -3.06 -9.80 -0.48
N PRO A 115 -4.11 -9.65 -1.31
CA PRO A 115 -5.10 -10.72 -1.50
C PRO A 115 -4.54 -11.91 -2.26
N GLY A 116 -5.12 -13.08 -2.03
CA GLY A 116 -4.80 -14.34 -2.73
C GLY A 116 -4.84 -15.53 -1.78
N MET A 117 -4.71 -16.71 -2.38
CA MET A 117 -4.64 -18.00 -1.70
C MET A 117 -3.34 -18.70 -2.06
N ALA A 118 -2.64 -19.21 -1.08
CA ALA A 118 -1.45 -20.01 -1.32
C ALA A 118 -1.29 -21.10 -0.25
N ALA A 119 -0.62 -22.18 -0.61
CA ALA A 119 -0.23 -23.22 0.34
C ALA A 119 1.23 -23.60 0.10
N GLY A 120 1.92 -23.93 1.17
CA GLY A 120 3.32 -24.32 1.11
C GLY A 120 3.88 -24.66 2.49
N LYS A 121 5.15 -25.02 2.50
CA LYS A 121 5.89 -25.25 3.74
C LYS A 121 6.21 -23.93 4.42
N CYS A 122 5.87 -23.83 5.69
CA CYS A 122 6.24 -22.69 6.51
C CYS A 122 7.75 -22.63 6.72
N HIS A 123 8.35 -21.47 6.56
CA HIS A 123 9.72 -21.20 6.96
C HIS A 123 9.76 -19.97 7.87
N VAL A 124 10.08 -20.18 9.14
CA VAL A 124 10.14 -19.11 10.15
C VAL A 124 11.57 -18.57 10.17
N ILE A 125 11.75 -17.32 9.74
CA ILE A 125 13.02 -16.60 9.77
C ILE A 125 12.80 -15.30 10.54
N THR A 126 13.63 -15.03 11.54
CA THR A 126 13.52 -13.82 12.38
C THR A 126 14.70 -12.87 12.25
N ASP A 127 15.84 -13.35 11.74
CA ASP A 127 17.03 -12.54 11.46
C ASP A 127 17.25 -12.45 9.94
N PRO A 128 17.42 -11.24 9.37
CA PRO A 128 17.71 -11.07 7.94
C PRO A 128 18.96 -11.81 7.43
N LYS A 129 19.89 -12.17 8.32
CA LYS A 129 21.10 -12.92 7.97
C LYS A 129 20.82 -14.34 7.50
N ASP A 130 19.67 -14.89 7.90
CA ASP A 130 19.30 -16.28 7.61
C ASP A 130 18.45 -16.38 6.32
N ILE A 131 18.26 -15.27 5.60
CA ILE A 131 17.45 -15.19 4.36
C ILE A 131 17.93 -16.15 3.27
N ASP A 132 19.23 -16.44 3.22
CA ASP A 132 19.82 -17.34 2.23
C ASP A 132 19.34 -18.79 2.40
N GLU A 133 18.84 -19.17 3.56
CA GLU A 133 18.26 -20.50 3.83
C GLU A 133 16.86 -20.66 3.21
N PHE A 134 16.18 -19.55 2.87
CA PHE A 134 14.81 -19.56 2.35
C PHE A 134 14.75 -20.11 0.92
N GLN A 135 13.89 -21.11 0.71
CA GLN A 135 13.75 -21.79 -0.59
C GLN A 135 12.55 -21.25 -1.38
N GLU A 136 12.63 -21.37 -2.70
CA GLU A 136 11.51 -21.04 -3.58
C GLU A 136 10.29 -21.93 -3.31
N GLY A 137 9.12 -21.33 -3.23
CA GLY A 137 7.87 -22.05 -3.00
C GLY A 137 7.48 -22.23 -1.53
N GLU A 138 8.28 -21.72 -0.59
CA GLU A 138 7.95 -21.70 0.84
C GLU A 138 7.09 -20.51 1.23
N VAL A 139 6.43 -20.60 2.39
CA VAL A 139 5.72 -19.49 3.03
C VAL A 139 6.67 -18.81 4.01
N LEU A 140 6.97 -17.54 3.79
CA LEU A 140 7.81 -16.75 4.67
C LEU A 140 7.03 -16.32 5.91
N VAL A 141 7.50 -16.70 7.09
CA VAL A 141 6.95 -16.27 8.38
C VAL A 141 8.03 -15.52 9.16
N THR A 142 7.77 -14.28 9.51
CA THR A 142 8.74 -13.41 10.19
C THR A 142 8.08 -12.43 11.15
N THR A 143 8.86 -11.77 11.98
CA THR A 143 8.36 -10.71 12.87
C THR A 143 7.92 -9.48 12.10
N MET A 144 8.74 -9.00 11.19
CA MET A 144 8.48 -7.87 10.27
C MET A 144 9.49 -7.91 9.13
N THR A 145 9.18 -7.25 8.00
CA THR A 145 10.10 -7.14 6.87
C THR A 145 10.63 -5.73 6.71
N SER A 146 11.81 -5.61 6.10
CA SER A 146 12.51 -4.41 5.66
C SER A 146 13.03 -4.63 4.21
N PRO A 147 13.57 -3.63 3.52
CA PRO A 147 13.99 -3.78 2.13
C PRO A 147 14.96 -4.93 1.85
N ASP A 148 15.79 -5.30 2.80
CA ASP A 148 16.70 -6.43 2.74
C ASP A 148 16.01 -7.82 2.66
N TRP A 149 14.72 -7.89 3.01
CA TRP A 149 13.91 -9.11 2.89
C TRP A 149 13.37 -9.36 1.48
N VAL A 150 13.46 -8.40 0.57
CA VAL A 150 12.90 -8.51 -0.79
C VAL A 150 13.35 -9.76 -1.54
N PRO A 151 14.62 -10.23 -1.46
CA PRO A 151 15.03 -11.47 -2.11
C PRO A 151 14.28 -12.71 -1.63
N ALA A 152 14.01 -12.83 -0.31
CA ALA A 152 13.21 -13.93 0.22
C ALA A 152 11.73 -13.76 -0.13
N MET A 153 11.22 -12.52 -0.05
CA MET A 153 9.83 -12.22 -0.42
C MET A 153 9.51 -12.62 -1.87
N LYS A 154 10.45 -12.43 -2.81
CA LYS A 154 10.28 -12.84 -4.21
C LYS A 154 10.18 -14.36 -4.41
N LYS A 155 10.83 -15.15 -3.57
CA LYS A 155 10.79 -16.62 -3.60
C LYS A 155 9.54 -17.18 -2.91
N ALA A 156 8.90 -16.38 -2.05
CA ALA A 156 7.80 -16.83 -1.22
C ALA A 156 6.49 -16.99 -2.01
N VAL A 157 5.75 -18.07 -1.74
CA VAL A 157 4.37 -18.22 -2.25
C VAL A 157 3.35 -17.44 -1.43
N ALA A 158 3.66 -17.16 -0.18
CA ALA A 158 2.90 -16.25 0.69
C ALA A 158 3.78 -15.71 1.83
N ILE A 159 3.33 -14.65 2.48
CA ILE A 159 4.05 -13.98 3.56
C ILE A 159 3.12 -13.79 4.76
N VAL A 160 3.65 -14.08 5.96
CA VAL A 160 2.95 -13.87 7.23
C VAL A 160 3.88 -13.12 8.18
N THR A 161 3.39 -12.03 8.79
CA THR A 161 4.18 -11.27 9.78
C THR A 161 3.46 -11.09 11.11
N ASP A 162 4.22 -11.10 12.20
CA ASP A 162 3.69 -10.85 13.53
C ASP A 162 3.21 -9.41 13.70
N ALA A 163 4.03 -8.47 13.27
CA ALA A 163 3.77 -7.04 13.35
C ALA A 163 3.41 -6.45 11.97
N GLY A 164 2.94 -5.19 11.99
CA GLY A 164 2.63 -4.43 10.79
C GLY A 164 1.14 -4.27 10.52
N GLY A 165 0.84 -3.25 9.75
CA GLY A 165 -0.50 -2.89 9.26
C GLY A 165 -0.57 -2.87 7.74
N MET A 166 -1.70 -2.40 7.19
CA MET A 166 -1.95 -2.34 5.74
C MET A 166 -0.95 -1.47 4.96
N THR A 167 -0.19 -0.63 5.65
CA THR A 167 0.79 0.30 5.09
C THR A 167 2.23 -0.04 5.46
N CYS A 168 2.49 -1.19 6.13
CA CYS A 168 3.85 -1.61 6.46
C CYS A 168 4.61 -2.11 5.21
N HIS A 169 5.92 -2.29 5.32
CA HIS A 169 6.78 -2.74 4.23
C HIS A 169 6.31 -4.09 3.64
N ALA A 170 5.99 -5.07 4.48
CA ALA A 170 5.48 -6.36 4.02
C ALA A 170 4.23 -6.21 3.15
N SER A 171 3.26 -5.38 3.57
CA SER A 171 2.02 -5.13 2.85
C SER A 171 2.26 -4.48 1.50
N ILE A 172 3.13 -3.47 1.46
CA ILE A 172 3.44 -2.70 0.24
C ILE A 172 4.12 -3.59 -0.78
N VAL A 173 5.20 -4.25 -0.40
CA VAL A 173 6.00 -5.08 -1.30
C VAL A 173 5.23 -6.31 -1.76
N SER A 174 4.48 -6.96 -0.87
CA SER A 174 3.65 -8.11 -1.26
C SER A 174 2.60 -7.75 -2.32
N ARG A 175 1.97 -6.56 -2.22
CA ARG A 175 1.02 -6.07 -3.22
C ARG A 175 1.68 -5.74 -4.54
N GLU A 176 2.88 -5.17 -4.52
CA GLU A 176 3.67 -4.91 -5.73
C GLU A 176 4.09 -6.22 -6.42
N LEU A 177 4.51 -7.21 -5.66
CA LEU A 177 4.89 -8.53 -6.18
C LEU A 177 3.68 -9.39 -6.58
N GLY A 178 2.48 -9.09 -6.05
CA GLY A 178 1.28 -9.90 -6.22
C GLY A 178 1.32 -11.19 -5.41
N ILE A 179 1.99 -11.18 -4.26
CA ILE A 179 2.15 -12.33 -3.35
C ILE A 179 1.13 -12.22 -2.21
N PRO A 180 0.34 -13.28 -1.91
CA PRO A 180 -0.58 -13.30 -0.78
C PRO A 180 0.13 -12.96 0.54
N CYS A 181 -0.46 -12.03 1.34
CA CYS A 181 0.18 -11.57 2.56
C CYS A 181 -0.81 -11.34 3.70
N VAL A 182 -0.45 -11.84 4.87
CA VAL A 182 -1.18 -11.64 6.13
C VAL A 182 -0.22 -10.98 7.14
N VAL A 183 -0.58 -9.81 7.68
CA VAL A 183 0.27 -9.06 8.60
C VAL A 183 -0.40 -8.81 9.94
N GLY A 184 0.38 -8.43 10.96
CA GLY A 184 -0.14 -8.02 12.26
C GLY A 184 -0.82 -9.13 13.04
N THR A 185 -0.34 -10.36 12.94
CA THR A 185 -0.97 -11.52 13.59
C THR A 185 -0.95 -11.40 15.10
N LYS A 186 0.10 -10.84 15.70
CA LYS A 186 0.24 -10.58 17.13
C LYS A 186 -0.90 -9.74 17.69
N SER A 187 -1.34 -8.71 16.98
CA SER A 187 -2.40 -7.81 17.42
C SER A 187 -3.82 -8.38 17.19
N ARG A 188 -3.96 -9.38 16.32
CA ARG A 188 -5.25 -9.96 15.91
C ARG A 188 -5.52 -11.34 16.49
N SER A 189 -4.48 -12.08 16.83
CA SER A 189 -4.59 -13.43 17.42
C SER A 189 -3.37 -13.77 18.27
N VAL A 190 -2.32 -14.28 17.65
CA VAL A 190 -1.07 -14.72 18.28
C VAL A 190 0.12 -14.44 17.37
N GLU A 191 1.32 -14.38 17.93
CA GLU A 191 2.55 -14.25 17.14
C GLU A 191 2.72 -15.49 16.25
N ALA A 192 2.67 -15.30 14.93
CA ALA A 192 2.80 -16.38 13.95
C ALA A 192 4.15 -17.11 14.10
N THR A 193 5.22 -16.37 14.36
CA THR A 193 6.57 -16.91 14.57
C THR A 193 6.68 -17.85 15.77
N LYS A 194 5.78 -17.74 16.76
CA LYS A 194 5.76 -18.61 17.94
C LYS A 194 4.88 -19.85 17.77
N VAL A 195 3.88 -19.77 16.90
CA VAL A 195 2.87 -20.84 16.72
C VAL A 195 3.20 -21.72 15.52
N LEU A 196 3.65 -21.11 14.41
CA LEU A 196 4.02 -21.83 13.20
C LEU A 196 5.45 -22.39 13.32
N LYS A 197 5.69 -23.54 12.71
CA LYS A 197 7.00 -24.20 12.77
C LYS A 197 7.55 -24.39 11.36
N SER A 198 8.85 -24.14 11.19
CA SER A 198 9.53 -24.41 9.93
C SER A 198 9.33 -25.87 9.49
N GLY A 199 9.04 -26.06 8.21
CA GLY A 199 8.71 -27.34 7.60
C GLY A 199 7.24 -27.78 7.74
N GLN A 200 6.39 -27.05 8.49
CA GLN A 200 4.96 -27.32 8.62
C GLN A 200 4.23 -26.92 7.34
N ASP A 201 3.35 -27.78 6.83
CA ASP A 201 2.44 -27.44 5.73
C ASP A 201 1.33 -26.52 6.24
N ILE A 202 1.12 -25.40 5.57
CA ILE A 202 0.09 -24.41 5.90
C ILE A 202 -0.57 -23.86 4.65
N THR A 203 -1.81 -23.39 4.81
CA THR A 203 -2.57 -22.69 3.76
C THR A 203 -2.90 -21.28 4.22
N ILE A 204 -2.60 -20.31 3.36
CA ILE A 204 -2.82 -18.88 3.61
C ILE A 204 -4.05 -18.42 2.83
N ASP A 205 -5.07 -17.95 3.54
CA ASP A 205 -6.19 -17.19 2.98
C ASP A 205 -5.95 -15.70 3.26
N ALA A 206 -5.20 -15.08 2.37
CA ALA A 206 -4.88 -13.67 2.50
C ALA A 206 -6.04 -12.73 2.09
N GLN A 207 -7.15 -13.27 1.56
CA GLN A 207 -8.39 -12.49 1.35
C GLN A 207 -9.13 -12.26 2.66
N ASN A 208 -9.05 -13.24 3.59
CA ASN A 208 -9.72 -13.18 4.89
C ASN A 208 -8.73 -12.99 6.06
N GLY A 209 -7.42 -12.94 5.79
CA GLY A 209 -6.37 -12.77 6.81
C GLY A 209 -6.23 -13.99 7.72
N VAL A 210 -6.37 -15.22 7.20
CA VAL A 210 -6.38 -16.47 8.00
C VAL A 210 -5.31 -17.43 7.52
N VAL A 211 -4.67 -18.10 8.47
CA VAL A 211 -3.71 -19.20 8.24
C VAL A 211 -4.29 -20.49 8.77
N TYR A 212 -4.38 -21.49 7.92
CA TYR A 212 -4.90 -22.83 8.23
C TYR A 212 -3.79 -23.87 8.35
N GLU A 213 -4.02 -24.92 9.15
CA GLU A 213 -3.16 -26.09 9.25
C GLU A 213 -3.29 -26.97 8.00
N GLY A 214 -2.17 -27.42 7.46
CA GLY A 214 -2.09 -28.32 6.31
C GLY A 214 -2.37 -27.65 4.96
N ILE A 215 -2.29 -28.45 3.89
CA ILE A 215 -2.60 -28.02 2.54
C ILE A 215 -4.11 -28.23 2.28
N VAL A 216 -4.84 -27.14 2.12
CA VAL A 216 -6.27 -27.14 1.85
C VAL A 216 -6.48 -26.92 0.35
N GLU A 217 -6.45 -28.01 -0.42
CA GLU A 217 -6.52 -27.97 -1.90
C GLU A 217 -7.79 -27.27 -2.41
N ASP A 218 -8.92 -27.43 -1.74
CA ASP A 218 -10.19 -26.81 -2.14
C ASP A 218 -10.17 -25.28 -2.07
N LEU A 219 -9.32 -24.71 -1.25
CA LEU A 219 -9.11 -23.26 -1.18
C LEU A 219 -8.16 -22.78 -2.26
N VAL A 220 -7.07 -23.48 -2.48
CA VAL A 220 -6.01 -23.10 -3.45
C VAL A 220 -6.51 -23.23 -4.89
N LYS A 221 -7.20 -24.32 -5.24
CA LYS A 221 -7.74 -24.54 -6.60
C LYS A 221 -8.82 -23.54 -7.04
N LYS A 222 -9.41 -22.78 -6.11
CA LYS A 222 -10.39 -21.73 -6.43
C LYS A 222 -9.78 -20.44 -6.91
N ASP A 223 -8.51 -20.22 -6.68
CA ASP A 223 -7.80 -18.96 -6.99
C ASP A 223 -6.92 -19.05 -8.26
N GLU A 224 -6.78 -20.24 -8.85
CA GLU A 224 -6.15 -20.34 -10.16
C GLU A 224 -6.99 -19.59 -11.20
N PRO A 225 -6.41 -18.63 -11.95
CA PRO A 225 -7.11 -18.01 -13.06
C PRO A 225 -7.51 -19.12 -14.02
N LYS A 226 -8.80 -19.36 -14.20
CA LYS A 226 -9.31 -20.31 -15.20
C LYS A 226 -8.71 -19.91 -16.54
N GLN A 227 -7.64 -20.55 -16.95
CA GLN A 227 -7.23 -20.57 -18.33
C GLN A 227 -8.43 -21.18 -19.08
N ALA A 228 -9.04 -20.35 -19.90
CA ALA A 228 -10.11 -20.79 -20.79
C ALA A 228 -9.53 -21.85 -21.72
N ALA A 229 -9.68 -23.12 -21.32
CA ALA A 229 -9.40 -24.26 -22.20
C ALA A 229 -10.44 -24.23 -23.32
N GLY A 230 -9.99 -23.98 -24.52
CA GLY A 230 -10.50 -24.40 -25.79
C GLY A 230 -12.03 -24.41 -26.00
N ALA A 231 -12.58 -23.28 -26.41
CA ALA A 231 -13.67 -23.27 -27.36
C ALA A 231 -13.28 -22.33 -28.50
N ALA A 232 -13.07 -22.87 -29.68
CA ALA A 232 -12.86 -22.12 -30.91
C ALA A 232 -14.17 -21.36 -31.25
N GLY A 233 -14.30 -20.21 -30.65
CA GLY A 233 -15.29 -19.20 -30.93
C GLY A 233 -14.62 -17.87 -30.66
N THR A 234 -14.46 -17.05 -31.70
CA THR A 234 -13.91 -15.69 -31.63
C THR A 234 -14.84 -14.83 -30.77
N THR A 235 -14.78 -15.00 -29.46
CA THR A 235 -15.33 -14.01 -28.53
C THR A 235 -14.32 -12.86 -28.53
N VAL A 236 -14.63 -11.82 -29.28
CA VAL A 236 -13.98 -10.52 -29.13
C VAL A 236 -14.22 -10.14 -27.67
N VAL A 237 -13.22 -10.34 -26.81
CA VAL A 237 -13.22 -9.77 -25.47
C VAL A 237 -13.24 -8.27 -25.69
N ALA A 238 -14.41 -7.65 -25.52
CA ALA A 238 -14.54 -6.21 -25.64
C ALA A 238 -13.49 -5.59 -24.70
N ALA A 239 -12.57 -4.81 -25.26
CA ALA A 239 -11.55 -4.13 -24.49
C ALA A 239 -12.26 -3.34 -23.38
N GLU A 240 -11.85 -3.59 -22.13
CA GLU A 240 -12.46 -2.93 -20.98
C GLU A 240 -12.30 -1.41 -21.14
N TYR A 241 -13.42 -0.70 -21.28
CA TYR A 241 -13.40 0.76 -21.47
C TYR A 241 -13.23 1.47 -20.13
N PHE A 242 -12.26 2.38 -20.08
CA PHE A 242 -12.06 3.31 -18.98
C PHE A 242 -12.34 4.73 -19.48
N ALA A 243 -13.26 5.43 -18.80
CA ALA A 243 -13.56 6.81 -19.12
C ALA A 243 -12.30 7.68 -18.93
N PRO A 244 -12.05 8.65 -19.83
CA PRO A 244 -11.01 9.66 -19.63
C PRO A 244 -11.24 10.41 -18.32
N THR A 245 -10.15 10.75 -17.63
CA THR A 245 -10.18 11.49 -16.37
C THR A 245 -9.25 12.71 -16.46
N GLY A 246 -9.62 13.80 -15.79
CA GLY A 246 -8.78 14.97 -15.63
C GLY A 246 -7.61 14.69 -14.68
N THR A 247 -7.87 13.94 -13.58
CA THR A 247 -6.85 13.44 -12.69
C THR A 247 -6.23 12.17 -13.27
N GLY A 248 -4.92 12.16 -13.50
CA GLY A 248 -4.21 10.99 -14.02
C GLY A 248 -4.07 9.89 -12.95
N VAL A 249 -4.12 8.62 -13.39
CA VAL A 249 -3.89 7.46 -12.51
C VAL A 249 -2.58 6.79 -12.91
N MET A 250 -1.58 6.93 -12.07
CA MET A 250 -0.26 6.34 -12.25
C MET A 250 -0.11 5.06 -11.41
N MET A 251 0.98 4.35 -11.62
CA MET A 251 1.29 3.11 -10.92
C MET A 251 2.59 3.23 -10.13
N ASN A 252 2.64 2.65 -8.94
CA ASN A 252 3.87 2.41 -8.19
C ASN A 252 4.48 1.09 -8.65
N LEU A 253 5.76 1.07 -8.95
CA LEU A 253 6.47 -0.13 -9.37
C LEU A 253 7.89 -0.12 -8.80
N GLY A 254 8.21 -1.10 -7.96
CA GLY A 254 9.55 -1.27 -7.41
C GLY A 254 10.39 -2.23 -8.25
N ASP A 255 9.83 -3.39 -8.61
CA ASP A 255 10.54 -4.45 -9.29
C ASP A 255 10.54 -4.28 -10.83
N PRO A 256 11.71 -4.06 -11.46
CA PRO A 256 11.80 -3.93 -12.92
C PRO A 256 11.31 -5.15 -13.70
N ASP A 257 11.45 -6.36 -13.15
CA ASP A 257 11.06 -7.60 -13.82
C ASP A 257 9.54 -7.77 -13.96
N LEU A 258 8.77 -6.99 -13.22
CA LEU A 258 7.30 -6.95 -13.32
C LEU A 258 6.78 -5.92 -14.33
N ALA A 259 7.64 -5.14 -14.95
CA ALA A 259 7.24 -4.05 -15.84
C ALA A 259 6.39 -4.53 -17.02
N ASP A 260 6.81 -5.59 -17.71
CA ASP A 260 6.09 -6.16 -18.84
C ASP A 260 4.71 -6.72 -18.44
N LYS A 261 4.63 -7.36 -17.26
CA LYS A 261 3.37 -7.90 -16.71
C LYS A 261 2.33 -6.79 -16.51
N TYR A 262 2.76 -5.63 -16.03
CA TYR A 262 1.87 -4.54 -15.68
C TYR A 262 1.75 -3.44 -16.74
N ALA A 263 2.54 -3.50 -17.81
CA ALA A 263 2.51 -2.51 -18.90
C ALA A 263 1.13 -2.38 -19.57
N SER A 264 0.33 -3.46 -19.59
CA SER A 264 -1.03 -3.47 -20.17
C SER A 264 -2.10 -2.79 -19.28
N LEU A 265 -1.79 -2.45 -18.03
CA LEU A 265 -2.72 -1.77 -17.15
C LEU A 265 -3.04 -0.35 -17.67
N PRO A 266 -4.28 0.14 -17.46
CA PRO A 266 -4.72 1.45 -17.95
C PRO A 266 -4.20 2.59 -17.06
N CYS A 267 -2.91 2.61 -16.77
CA CYS A 267 -2.25 3.68 -16.03
C CYS A 267 -1.67 4.74 -16.99
N ASP A 268 -1.54 5.96 -16.50
CA ASP A 268 -1.00 7.09 -17.27
C ASP A 268 0.54 7.17 -17.18
N GLY A 269 1.18 6.28 -16.43
CA GLY A 269 2.63 6.16 -16.27
C GLY A 269 3.01 5.53 -14.94
N ILE A 270 4.30 5.59 -14.60
CA ILE A 270 4.84 5.21 -13.28
C ILE A 270 5.08 6.47 -12.46
N GLY A 271 4.32 6.65 -11.38
CA GLY A 271 4.47 7.79 -10.48
C GLY A 271 5.54 7.61 -9.42
N LEU A 272 5.89 6.35 -9.13
CA LEU A 272 6.99 6.00 -8.25
C LEU A 272 7.65 4.71 -8.72
N MET A 273 8.87 4.81 -9.22
CA MET A 273 9.81 3.70 -9.36
C MET A 273 10.82 3.79 -8.24
N ARG A 274 10.96 2.72 -7.46
CA ARG A 274 11.90 2.68 -6.34
C ARG A 274 13.21 2.05 -6.76
N GLU A 275 14.28 2.82 -6.70
CA GLU A 275 15.62 2.37 -7.09
C GLU A 275 16.16 1.28 -6.14
N GLU A 276 15.74 1.28 -4.88
CA GLU A 276 16.18 0.36 -3.84
C GLU A 276 15.99 -1.12 -4.21
N PHE A 277 14.96 -1.43 -5.00
CA PHE A 277 14.75 -2.79 -5.51
C PHE A 277 15.87 -3.27 -6.42
N ILE A 278 16.46 -2.37 -7.22
CA ILE A 278 17.60 -2.71 -8.07
C ILE A 278 18.82 -3.00 -7.19
N TRP A 279 19.05 -2.20 -6.17
CA TRP A 279 20.14 -2.41 -5.22
C TRP A 279 20.03 -3.74 -4.47
N THR A 280 18.86 -4.06 -3.94
CA THR A 280 18.65 -5.25 -3.12
C THR A 280 18.47 -6.54 -3.93
N THR A 281 18.06 -6.46 -5.19
CA THR A 281 17.78 -7.64 -6.02
C THR A 281 18.92 -8.00 -6.97
N PHE A 282 19.63 -6.98 -7.49
CA PHE A 282 20.62 -7.22 -8.55
C PHE A 282 22.04 -6.84 -8.12
N ILE A 283 22.23 -5.74 -7.40
CA ILE A 283 23.57 -5.23 -7.08
C ILE A 283 24.13 -5.90 -5.82
N HIS A 284 23.37 -5.98 -4.75
CA HIS A 284 23.69 -6.57 -3.43
C HIS A 284 24.92 -6.00 -2.71
N GLU A 285 25.63 -5.06 -3.29
CA GLU A 285 26.87 -4.49 -2.77
C GLU A 285 26.71 -2.98 -2.55
N HIS A 286 27.33 -2.45 -1.50
CA HIS A 286 27.29 -1.02 -1.21
C HIS A 286 28.02 -0.20 -2.30
N PRO A 287 27.49 0.95 -2.78
CA PRO A 287 28.08 1.72 -3.87
C PRO A 287 29.52 2.15 -3.59
N LEU A 288 29.81 2.63 -2.39
CA LEU A 288 31.18 3.05 -2.03
C LEU A 288 32.14 1.86 -1.94
N TYR A 289 31.66 0.68 -1.57
CA TYR A 289 32.46 -0.54 -1.62
C TYR A 289 32.83 -0.88 -3.07
N LEU A 290 31.90 -0.80 -4.01
CA LEU A 290 32.19 -1.03 -5.42
C LEU A 290 33.13 0.01 -6.02
N ILE A 291 33.03 1.27 -5.61
CA ILE A 291 34.00 2.32 -6.01
C ILE A 291 35.40 1.96 -5.50
N GLU A 292 35.53 1.58 -4.22
CA GLU A 292 36.83 1.17 -3.65
C GLU A 292 37.43 -0.06 -4.36
N GLN A 293 36.58 -0.99 -4.81
CA GLN A 293 37.01 -2.16 -5.60
C GLN A 293 37.36 -1.82 -7.06
N GLY A 294 37.28 -0.55 -7.48
CA GLY A 294 37.50 -0.14 -8.87
C GLY A 294 36.43 -0.61 -9.86
N LYS A 295 35.21 -0.84 -9.39
CA LYS A 295 34.08 -1.35 -10.19
C LYS A 295 32.87 -0.39 -10.22
N PRO A 296 33.05 0.93 -10.40
CA PRO A 296 31.92 1.86 -10.44
C PRO A 296 30.98 1.61 -11.62
N GLU A 297 31.50 1.14 -12.77
CA GLU A 297 30.72 0.85 -13.97
C GLU A 297 29.67 -0.25 -13.73
N LYS A 298 29.96 -1.22 -12.84
CA LYS A 298 28.98 -2.24 -12.45
C LYS A 298 27.70 -1.60 -11.91
N VAL A 299 27.82 -0.56 -11.08
CA VAL A 299 26.66 0.15 -10.53
C VAL A 299 25.88 0.83 -11.64
N ILE A 300 26.58 1.61 -12.49
CA ILE A 300 25.98 2.37 -13.57
C ILE A 300 25.21 1.43 -14.53
N ASP A 301 25.84 0.32 -14.92
CA ASP A 301 25.25 -0.61 -15.88
C ASP A 301 24.03 -1.32 -15.31
N MET A 302 24.11 -1.82 -14.08
CA MET A 302 23.02 -2.56 -13.46
C MET A 302 21.82 -1.65 -13.13
N LEU A 303 22.07 -0.42 -12.67
CA LEU A 303 21.01 0.57 -12.49
C LEU A 303 20.38 0.94 -13.84
N ALA A 304 21.19 1.26 -14.84
CA ALA A 304 20.70 1.63 -16.17
C ALA A 304 19.88 0.50 -16.81
N GLU A 305 20.31 -0.75 -16.67
CA GLU A 305 19.56 -1.91 -17.17
C GLU A 305 18.20 -2.04 -16.47
N GLY A 306 18.15 -2.03 -15.13
CA GLY A 306 16.92 -2.15 -14.38
C GLY A 306 15.94 -1.01 -14.70
N ILE A 307 16.41 0.24 -14.72
CA ILE A 307 15.60 1.41 -15.05
C ILE A 307 15.08 1.31 -16.50
N SER A 308 15.94 0.90 -17.44
CA SER A 308 15.56 0.81 -18.85
C SER A 308 14.47 -0.22 -19.15
N LYS A 309 14.40 -1.33 -18.39
CA LYS A 309 13.32 -2.32 -18.51
C LYS A 309 11.96 -1.64 -18.29
N VAL A 310 11.83 -0.88 -17.20
CA VAL A 310 10.58 -0.17 -16.88
C VAL A 310 10.26 0.91 -17.92
N CYS A 311 11.26 1.70 -18.31
CA CYS A 311 11.05 2.78 -19.29
C CYS A 311 10.62 2.24 -20.66
N ARG A 312 11.20 1.13 -21.13
CA ARG A 312 10.80 0.48 -22.40
C ARG A 312 9.38 -0.06 -22.35
N ALA A 313 9.03 -0.79 -21.29
CA ALA A 313 7.71 -1.39 -21.12
C ALA A 313 6.59 -0.34 -21.08
N LEU A 314 6.88 0.82 -20.51
CA LEU A 314 5.90 1.90 -20.34
C LEU A 314 5.92 2.96 -21.46
N ALA A 315 6.94 3.01 -22.33
CA ALA A 315 7.05 4.03 -23.37
C ALA A 315 5.79 4.12 -24.23
N PRO A 316 5.30 5.33 -24.57
CA PRO A 316 5.84 6.67 -24.26
C PRO A 316 5.41 7.25 -22.89
N ARG A 317 4.67 6.50 -22.07
CA ARG A 317 4.17 6.95 -20.77
C ARG A 317 5.34 7.29 -19.81
N PRO A 318 5.23 8.36 -19.01
CA PRO A 318 6.30 8.82 -18.13
C PRO A 318 6.61 7.80 -17.02
N VAL A 319 7.88 7.74 -16.64
CA VAL A 319 8.39 6.99 -15.50
C VAL A 319 9.12 7.97 -14.58
N VAL A 320 8.74 8.01 -13.30
CA VAL A 320 9.40 8.83 -12.28
C VAL A 320 10.22 7.92 -11.37
N LEU A 321 11.54 7.96 -11.56
CA LEU A 321 12.52 7.26 -10.70
C LEU A 321 12.77 8.08 -9.44
N ARG A 322 12.54 7.51 -8.27
CA ARG A 322 13.03 8.07 -7.02
C ARG A 322 14.46 7.60 -6.80
N PHE A 323 15.38 8.55 -6.64
CA PHE A 323 16.75 8.24 -6.24
C PHE A 323 16.76 7.47 -4.91
N SER A 324 17.83 6.73 -4.65
CA SER A 324 17.93 5.81 -3.53
C SER A 324 17.66 6.49 -2.17
N ASP A 325 16.75 5.93 -1.39
CA ASP A 325 16.30 6.45 -0.09
C ASP A 325 16.51 5.42 1.03
N PHE A 326 17.63 4.74 1.00
CA PHE A 326 18.00 3.83 2.08
C PHE A 326 18.33 4.59 3.36
N LYS A 327 17.92 4.03 4.47
CA LYS A 327 18.41 4.41 5.79
C LYS A 327 19.79 3.78 6.03
N SER A 328 20.55 4.34 6.98
CA SER A 328 21.88 3.82 7.31
C SER A 328 21.89 2.33 7.67
N GLY A 329 20.89 1.87 8.41
CA GLY A 329 20.75 0.45 8.74
C GLY A 329 20.55 -0.44 7.51
N GLU A 330 19.74 0.01 6.55
CA GLU A 330 19.44 -0.73 5.31
C GLU A 330 20.68 -0.80 4.39
N TYR A 331 21.40 0.32 4.20
CA TYR A 331 22.65 0.33 3.44
C TYR A 331 23.75 -0.51 4.10
N ARG A 332 23.77 -0.52 5.45
CA ARG A 332 24.73 -1.31 6.22
C ARG A 332 24.61 -2.81 5.93
N ASN A 333 23.43 -3.29 5.60
CA ASN A 333 23.15 -4.70 5.27
C ASN A 333 23.62 -5.10 3.87
N LEU A 334 23.91 -4.14 2.98
CA LEU A 334 24.52 -4.44 1.70
C LEU A 334 26.01 -4.83 1.93
N LYS A 335 26.52 -5.73 1.09
CA LYS A 335 27.90 -6.20 1.21
C LYS A 335 28.90 -5.03 1.22
N GLY A 336 29.70 -4.96 2.27
CA GLY A 336 30.68 -3.89 2.52
C GLY A 336 30.08 -2.61 3.12
N GLY A 337 28.77 -2.56 3.37
CA GLY A 337 28.09 -1.38 3.92
C GLY A 337 28.48 -1.05 5.36
N ASP A 338 28.82 -2.06 6.15
CA ASP A 338 29.26 -1.91 7.54
C ASP A 338 30.48 -0.99 7.70
N LYS A 339 31.30 -0.85 6.66
CA LYS A 339 32.46 0.01 6.62
C LYS A 339 32.10 1.50 6.45
N TYR A 340 31.03 1.82 5.76
CA TYR A 340 30.72 3.20 5.34
C TYR A 340 29.54 3.80 6.10
N GLU A 341 28.68 2.96 6.68
CA GLU A 341 27.43 3.40 7.27
C GLU A 341 27.52 3.52 8.80
N PRO A 342 27.09 4.66 9.37
CA PRO A 342 27.01 4.81 10.82
C PRO A 342 25.92 3.90 11.42
N VAL A 343 26.05 3.60 12.71
CA VAL A 343 24.96 3.04 13.50
C VAL A 343 24.14 4.20 14.05
N GLU A 344 22.90 4.33 13.61
CA GLU A 344 22.01 5.41 14.01
C GLU A 344 20.91 4.90 14.94
N PRO A 345 20.62 5.61 16.05
CA PRO A 345 19.56 5.19 16.98
C PRO A 345 18.15 5.46 16.46
N ALA A 346 17.99 6.31 15.45
CA ALA A 346 16.71 6.73 14.86
C ALA A 346 16.83 6.85 13.33
N ASP A 347 16.85 5.74 12.65
CA ASP A 347 17.04 5.65 11.19
C ASP A 347 16.09 6.53 10.39
N LEU A 348 14.83 6.67 10.82
CA LEU A 348 13.85 7.50 10.11
C LEU A 348 14.28 8.97 10.00
N LEU A 349 14.87 9.51 11.08
CA LEU A 349 15.31 10.90 11.16
C LEU A 349 16.80 11.09 10.84
N GLY A 350 17.50 10.00 10.56
CA GLY A 350 18.93 9.94 10.36
C GLY A 350 19.42 10.41 9.00
N TRP A 351 20.57 9.91 8.60
CA TRP A 351 21.25 10.25 7.36
C TRP A 351 20.66 9.47 6.18
N ARG A 352 19.70 10.07 5.48
CA ARG A 352 18.98 9.48 4.33
C ARG A 352 18.58 10.54 3.31
N GLY A 353 18.25 10.10 2.10
CA GLY A 353 17.74 10.94 1.00
C GLY A 353 18.70 12.07 0.63
N ALA A 354 18.18 13.27 0.36
CA ALA A 354 18.93 14.40 -0.14
C ALA A 354 20.19 14.72 0.66
N SER A 355 20.18 14.53 1.99
CA SER A 355 21.35 14.81 2.85
C SER A 355 22.58 13.96 2.53
N ARG A 356 22.39 12.76 1.95
CA ARG A 356 23.50 11.91 1.50
C ARG A 356 24.14 12.43 0.23
N TYR A 357 23.32 12.91 -0.71
CA TYR A 357 23.76 13.18 -2.08
C TYR A 357 24.82 14.27 -2.18
N TYR A 358 24.78 15.28 -1.30
CA TYR A 358 25.78 16.34 -1.24
C TYR A 358 26.83 16.16 -0.15
N ASP A 359 26.70 15.13 0.70
CA ASP A 359 27.73 14.84 1.71
C ASP A 359 28.99 14.30 1.01
N PRO A 360 30.18 14.87 1.27
CA PRO A 360 31.44 14.39 0.67
C PRO A 360 31.71 12.90 0.87
N LYS A 361 31.13 12.29 1.92
CA LYS A 361 31.26 10.86 2.19
C LYS A 361 30.46 10.01 1.21
N TYR A 362 29.41 10.55 0.57
CA TYR A 362 28.49 9.76 -0.26
C TYR A 362 28.32 10.30 -1.69
N THR A 363 28.63 11.56 -1.95
CA THR A 363 28.45 12.22 -3.27
C THR A 363 28.99 11.40 -4.44
N ALA A 364 30.12 10.70 -4.26
CA ALA A 364 30.68 9.84 -5.29
C ALA A 364 29.71 8.71 -5.70
N ALA A 365 28.98 8.13 -4.75
CA ALA A 365 27.95 7.12 -5.00
C ALA A 365 26.74 7.72 -5.71
N PHE A 366 26.23 8.87 -5.26
CA PHE A 366 25.12 9.55 -5.92
C PHE A 366 25.42 9.90 -7.39
N ARG A 367 26.65 10.29 -7.70
CA ARG A 367 27.07 10.54 -9.10
C ARG A 367 26.97 9.29 -9.98
N LEU A 368 27.05 8.06 -9.42
CA LEU A 368 26.82 6.84 -10.20
C LEU A 368 25.33 6.67 -10.58
N GLU A 369 24.42 7.00 -9.67
CA GLU A 369 22.97 7.04 -9.94
C GLU A 369 22.67 8.02 -11.09
N LEU A 370 23.23 9.24 -11.01
CA LEU A 370 23.06 10.26 -12.06
C LEU A 370 23.60 9.80 -13.41
N LYS A 371 24.77 9.14 -13.45
CA LYS A 371 25.36 8.57 -14.67
C LYS A 371 24.48 7.44 -15.23
N ALA A 372 23.88 6.61 -14.39
CA ALA A 372 22.94 5.59 -14.84
C ALA A 372 21.68 6.21 -15.48
N VAL A 373 21.10 7.23 -14.87
CA VAL A 373 19.98 8.00 -15.44
C VAL A 373 20.36 8.61 -16.80
N LYS A 374 21.54 9.22 -16.89
CA LYS A 374 22.05 9.80 -18.11
C LYS A 374 22.22 8.74 -19.21
N LYS A 375 22.80 7.59 -18.87
CA LYS A 375 22.96 6.45 -19.78
C LYS A 375 21.61 5.98 -20.34
N VAL A 376 20.59 5.83 -19.50
CA VAL A 376 19.22 5.46 -19.93
C VAL A 376 18.64 6.50 -20.89
N ARG A 377 18.80 7.78 -20.58
CA ARG A 377 18.21 8.85 -21.38
C ARG A 377 18.95 9.15 -22.69
N GLU A 378 20.26 9.09 -22.66
CA GLU A 378 21.11 9.51 -23.80
C GLU A 378 21.56 8.32 -24.66
N GLU A 379 22.10 7.25 -24.03
CA GLU A 379 22.61 6.10 -24.79
C GLU A 379 21.48 5.16 -25.22
N TYR A 380 20.51 4.88 -24.31
CA TYR A 380 19.37 4.02 -24.64
C TYR A 380 18.19 4.78 -25.28
N GLY A 381 18.24 6.12 -25.32
CA GLY A 381 17.24 6.97 -25.97
C GLY A 381 15.87 7.04 -25.26
N LEU A 382 15.79 6.60 -24.00
CA LEU A 382 14.53 6.52 -23.26
C LEU A 382 14.20 7.84 -22.55
N LYS A 383 13.60 8.77 -23.28
CA LYS A 383 13.30 10.13 -22.80
C LYS A 383 12.12 10.22 -21.86
N ASN A 384 11.33 9.16 -21.70
CA ASN A 384 10.21 9.09 -20.76
C ASN A 384 10.63 8.93 -19.29
N LEU A 385 11.93 8.84 -18.98
CA LEU A 385 12.48 8.80 -17.63
C LEU A 385 12.58 10.20 -17.02
N ASN A 386 12.00 10.38 -15.84
CA ASN A 386 12.11 11.57 -14.99
C ASN A 386 12.62 11.14 -13.61
N CYS A 387 13.05 12.10 -12.78
CA CYS A 387 13.63 11.78 -11.47
C CYS A 387 12.92 12.49 -10.33
N MET A 388 13.06 11.94 -9.11
CA MET A 388 12.50 12.47 -7.89
C MET A 388 13.51 12.40 -6.75
N ILE A 389 13.66 13.52 -6.04
CA ILE A 389 14.52 13.64 -4.86
C ILE A 389 13.72 13.22 -3.62
N PRO A 390 14.12 12.16 -2.88
CA PRO A 390 13.50 11.78 -1.63
C PRO A 390 14.05 12.57 -0.45
N PHE A 391 13.28 12.65 0.62
CA PHE A 391 13.63 13.10 1.95
C PHE A 391 14.51 14.37 1.99
N CYS A 392 14.09 15.39 1.26
CA CYS A 392 14.78 16.68 1.18
C CYS A 392 14.25 17.63 2.26
N ARG A 393 15.03 17.85 3.30
CA ARG A 393 14.61 18.57 4.51
C ARG A 393 14.57 20.08 4.36
N THR A 394 15.49 20.63 3.55
CA THR A 394 15.67 22.08 3.44
C THR A 394 15.79 22.52 1.98
N VAL A 395 15.42 23.77 1.72
CA VAL A 395 15.60 24.40 0.40
C VAL A 395 17.09 24.43 -0.01
N ALA A 396 17.99 24.59 0.96
CA ALA A 396 19.43 24.53 0.71
C ALA A 396 19.91 23.15 0.24
N GLU A 397 19.32 22.06 0.74
CA GLU A 397 19.58 20.70 0.23
C GLU A 397 19.13 20.56 -1.22
N ALA A 398 17.91 21.03 -1.55
CA ALA A 398 17.41 21.02 -2.93
C ALA A 398 18.36 21.78 -3.87
N ALA A 399 18.85 22.95 -3.46
CA ALA A 399 19.82 23.71 -4.23
C ALA A 399 21.14 22.96 -4.46
N LYS A 400 21.68 22.31 -3.43
CA LYS A 400 22.92 21.52 -3.54
C LYS A 400 22.76 20.31 -4.44
N VAL A 401 21.67 19.55 -4.27
CA VAL A 401 21.40 18.35 -5.08
C VAL A 401 21.20 18.71 -6.55
N THR A 402 20.41 19.74 -6.84
CA THR A 402 20.21 20.21 -8.23
C THR A 402 21.48 20.74 -8.86
N ALA A 403 22.39 21.35 -8.08
CA ALA A 403 23.71 21.78 -8.57
C ALA A 403 24.56 20.57 -9.00
N ILE A 404 24.61 19.50 -8.19
CA ILE A 404 25.33 18.26 -8.52
C ILE A 404 24.73 17.60 -9.76
N MET A 405 23.38 17.56 -9.87
CA MET A 405 22.70 17.04 -11.07
C MET A 405 23.11 17.82 -12.32
N LYS A 406 23.17 19.14 -12.22
CA LYS A 406 23.61 20.01 -13.33
C LYS A 406 25.07 19.75 -13.72
N GLU A 407 25.96 19.57 -12.75
CA GLU A 407 27.36 19.19 -13.00
C GLU A 407 27.49 17.89 -13.79
N GLU A 408 26.61 16.91 -13.55
CA GLU A 408 26.57 15.63 -14.30
C GLU A 408 25.78 15.77 -15.63
N GLY A 409 25.25 16.94 -15.96
CA GLY A 409 24.52 17.22 -17.20
C GLY A 409 23.03 16.85 -17.18
N LEU A 410 22.45 16.67 -16.00
CA LEU A 410 21.01 16.45 -15.82
C LEU A 410 20.34 17.75 -15.37
N GLU A 411 19.92 18.56 -16.32
CA GLU A 411 19.16 19.80 -16.09
C GLU A 411 17.69 19.64 -16.42
N ARG A 412 16.83 20.28 -15.63
CA ARG A 412 15.38 20.35 -15.88
C ARG A 412 15.11 21.07 -17.20
N GLY A 413 14.12 20.58 -17.93
CA GLY A 413 13.74 21.13 -19.21
C GLY A 413 12.43 20.52 -19.73
N PRO A 414 12.08 20.79 -21.00
CA PRO A 414 10.90 20.20 -21.61
C PRO A 414 10.88 18.68 -21.54
N ASP A 415 12.04 18.04 -21.76
CA ASP A 415 12.21 16.59 -21.88
C ASP A 415 12.58 15.90 -20.57
N PHE A 416 12.94 16.65 -19.52
CA PHE A 416 13.36 16.10 -18.24
C PHE A 416 12.76 16.87 -17.08
N LYS A 417 11.94 16.19 -16.30
CA LYS A 417 11.28 16.75 -15.12
C LYS A 417 11.93 16.23 -13.86
N LEU A 418 12.06 17.12 -12.88
CA LEU A 418 12.54 16.80 -11.56
C LEU A 418 11.43 17.03 -10.53
N PHE A 419 11.10 15.98 -9.79
CA PHE A 419 10.12 16.02 -8.72
C PHE A 419 10.79 16.00 -7.34
N LEU A 420 10.07 16.44 -6.33
CA LEU A 420 10.43 16.30 -4.93
C LEU A 420 9.40 15.41 -4.24
N MET A 421 9.87 14.44 -3.47
CA MET A 421 8.96 13.70 -2.60
C MET A 421 8.60 14.58 -1.39
N ALA A 422 7.34 15.00 -1.35
CA ALA A 422 6.81 15.80 -0.25
C ALA A 422 6.39 14.88 0.89
N GLU A 423 7.31 14.63 1.79
CA GLU A 423 7.16 13.66 2.87
C GLU A 423 7.64 14.19 4.23
N ILE A 424 8.08 15.44 4.26
CA ILE A 424 8.56 16.14 5.45
C ILE A 424 7.72 17.41 5.64
N PRO A 425 7.32 17.78 6.87
CA PRO A 425 6.52 18.99 7.10
C PRO A 425 7.12 20.28 6.51
N SER A 426 8.44 20.40 6.46
CA SER A 426 9.11 21.56 5.83
C SER A 426 8.81 21.69 4.33
N ASN A 427 8.58 20.58 3.61
CA ASN A 427 8.20 20.61 2.20
C ASN A 427 6.82 21.25 1.99
N ILE A 428 5.94 21.11 2.98
CA ILE A 428 4.61 21.71 2.97
C ILE A 428 4.70 23.21 3.32
N ILE A 429 5.42 23.52 4.40
CA ILE A 429 5.52 24.89 4.95
C ILE A 429 6.27 25.82 3.99
N LEU A 430 7.30 25.32 3.32
CA LEU A 430 8.15 26.09 2.39
C LEU A 430 7.96 25.67 0.92
N ALA A 431 6.77 25.20 0.56
CA ALA A 431 6.50 24.74 -0.80
C ALA A 431 6.79 25.80 -1.86
N ASP A 432 6.45 27.05 -1.60
CA ASP A 432 6.75 28.20 -2.46
C ASP A 432 8.27 28.37 -2.71
N GLN A 433 9.11 28.05 -1.72
CA GLN A 433 10.56 28.13 -1.85
C GLN A 433 11.15 26.92 -2.60
N PHE A 434 10.61 25.73 -2.37
CA PHE A 434 11.04 24.53 -3.08
C PHE A 434 10.65 24.57 -4.58
N ASN A 435 9.53 25.23 -4.95
CA ASN A 435 9.04 25.38 -6.32
C ASN A 435 10.11 25.88 -7.31
N GLN A 436 11.12 26.62 -6.85
CA GLN A 436 12.21 27.13 -7.68
C GLN A 436 13.11 26.01 -8.23
N TYR A 437 13.20 24.89 -7.53
CA TYR A 437 14.16 23.80 -7.82
C TYR A 437 13.53 22.60 -8.51
N ILE A 438 12.20 22.54 -8.62
CA ILE A 438 11.47 21.36 -9.07
C ILE A 438 10.39 21.70 -10.10
N ASP A 439 9.86 20.68 -10.77
CA ASP A 439 8.75 20.78 -11.71
C ASP A 439 7.43 20.29 -11.08
N GLY A 440 7.49 19.59 -9.96
CA GLY A 440 6.32 19.12 -9.22
C GLY A 440 6.67 18.32 -7.97
N TYR A 441 5.63 17.86 -7.30
CA TYR A 441 5.72 17.07 -6.07
C TYR A 441 5.11 15.68 -6.26
N SER A 442 5.65 14.73 -5.51
CA SER A 442 4.97 13.47 -5.24
C SER A 442 4.84 13.30 -3.72
N ILE A 443 3.60 13.26 -3.22
CA ILE A 443 3.35 13.18 -1.78
C ILE A 443 3.68 11.77 -1.29
N GLY A 444 4.69 11.65 -0.44
CA GLY A 444 5.02 10.45 0.33
C GLY A 444 4.21 10.41 1.62
N SER A 445 2.90 10.12 1.52
CA SER A 445 1.97 10.27 2.64
C SER A 445 2.30 9.40 3.85
N ASN A 446 3.02 8.30 3.67
CA ASN A 446 3.45 7.45 4.78
C ASN A 446 4.41 8.20 5.72
N ASP A 447 5.53 8.71 5.20
CA ASP A 447 6.53 9.42 6.01
C ASP A 447 5.97 10.79 6.45
N LEU A 448 5.21 11.47 5.60
CA LEU A 448 4.54 12.72 5.95
C LEU A 448 3.61 12.54 7.16
N THR A 449 2.83 11.45 7.19
CA THR A 449 1.93 11.15 8.31
C THR A 449 2.70 10.87 9.59
N MET A 450 3.76 10.04 9.50
CA MET A 450 4.61 9.76 10.66
C MET A 450 5.21 11.04 11.24
N LEU A 451 5.71 11.94 10.39
CA LEU A 451 6.39 13.16 10.83
C LEU A 451 5.44 14.26 11.30
N ILE A 452 4.24 14.39 10.70
CA ILE A 452 3.24 15.37 11.16
C ILE A 452 2.62 14.92 12.48
N LEU A 453 2.27 13.63 12.62
CA LEU A 453 1.63 13.11 13.84
C LEU A 453 2.65 12.69 14.92
N GLY A 454 3.95 12.65 14.60
CA GLY A 454 4.99 12.20 15.54
C GLY A 454 4.81 10.75 15.96
N CYS A 455 4.35 9.86 15.08
CA CYS A 455 4.11 8.45 15.38
C CYS A 455 4.82 7.53 14.39
N ASP A 456 5.42 6.46 14.88
CA ASP A 456 6.01 5.42 14.04
C ASP A 456 4.95 4.34 13.74
N ARG A 457 4.65 4.13 12.45
CA ARG A 457 3.71 3.10 11.97
C ARG A 457 4.14 1.66 12.29
N ASN A 458 5.42 1.46 12.58
CA ASN A 458 5.98 0.14 12.92
C ASN A 458 6.02 -0.11 14.44
N ASN A 459 5.70 0.90 15.26
CA ASN A 459 5.66 0.77 16.71
C ASN A 459 4.27 0.30 17.16
N ASP A 460 4.18 -0.88 17.74
CA ASP A 460 2.92 -1.53 18.14
C ASP A 460 2.05 -0.67 19.06
N THR A 461 2.65 0.20 19.87
CA THR A 461 1.93 1.03 20.85
C THR A 461 1.26 2.24 20.20
N VAL A 462 1.95 2.91 19.26
CA VAL A 462 1.47 4.16 18.67
C VAL A 462 0.99 4.02 17.23
N SER A 463 1.17 2.87 16.60
CA SER A 463 0.75 2.64 15.20
C SER A 463 -0.75 2.82 14.98
N ALA A 464 -1.57 2.68 16.03
CA ALA A 464 -3.00 2.97 15.98
C ALA A 464 -3.33 4.47 15.73
N LEU A 465 -2.38 5.37 16.01
CA LEU A 465 -2.50 6.80 15.73
C LEU A 465 -2.18 7.14 14.27
N PHE A 466 -1.53 6.22 13.56
CA PHE A 466 -1.15 6.41 12.17
C PHE A 466 -2.38 6.28 11.26
N ASP A 467 -2.91 7.42 10.83
CA ASP A 467 -4.00 7.49 9.85
C ASP A 467 -3.72 8.61 8.85
N GLU A 468 -3.44 8.23 7.60
CA GLU A 468 -3.21 9.17 6.50
C GLU A 468 -4.44 10.06 6.20
N ARG A 469 -5.63 9.68 6.67
CA ARG A 469 -6.88 10.44 6.54
C ARG A 469 -7.07 11.49 7.64
N ASN A 470 -6.15 11.56 8.61
CA ASN A 470 -6.22 12.56 9.67
C ASN A 470 -6.33 13.98 9.10
N LEU A 471 -7.09 14.85 9.79
CA LEU A 471 -7.34 16.22 9.35
C LEU A 471 -6.04 17.03 9.16
N ALA A 472 -5.04 16.82 10.02
CA ALA A 472 -3.73 17.48 9.88
C ALA A 472 -3.06 17.14 8.55
N ILE A 473 -3.14 15.87 8.12
CA ILE A 473 -2.59 15.41 6.85
C ILE A 473 -3.38 16.00 5.67
N LYS A 474 -4.72 15.95 5.74
CA LYS A 474 -5.58 16.52 4.70
C LYS A 474 -5.33 18.01 4.50
N ARG A 475 -5.16 18.78 5.60
CA ARG A 475 -4.80 20.20 5.53
C ARG A 475 -3.44 20.42 4.88
N ALA A 476 -2.42 19.66 5.29
CA ALA A 476 -1.08 19.74 4.72
C ALA A 476 -1.09 19.45 3.21
N VAL A 477 -1.76 18.37 2.80
CA VAL A 477 -1.88 17.98 1.38
C VAL A 477 -2.59 19.06 0.57
N ARG A 478 -3.71 19.57 1.05
CA ARG A 478 -4.45 20.64 0.35
C ARG A 478 -3.63 21.92 0.23
N HIS A 479 -2.92 22.30 1.29
CA HIS A 479 -2.03 23.47 1.26
C HIS A 479 -0.92 23.30 0.21
N LEU A 480 -0.29 22.12 0.16
CA LEU A 480 0.74 21.84 -0.84
C LEU A 480 0.20 21.96 -2.27
N ILE A 481 -0.95 21.33 -2.56
CA ILE A 481 -1.57 21.38 -3.88
C ILE A 481 -1.82 22.82 -4.29
N ALA A 482 -2.47 23.60 -3.42
CA ALA A 482 -2.79 25.00 -3.70
C ALA A 482 -1.53 25.87 -3.91
N THR A 483 -0.46 25.63 -3.13
CA THR A 483 0.79 26.40 -3.23
C THR A 483 1.59 26.02 -4.47
N ALA A 484 1.67 24.73 -4.80
CA ALA A 484 2.34 24.25 -5.99
C ALA A 484 1.67 24.77 -7.27
N HIS A 485 0.36 24.73 -7.34
CA HIS A 485 -0.41 25.19 -8.51
C HIS A 485 -0.27 26.70 -8.77
N LYS A 486 -0.09 27.53 -7.74
CA LYS A 486 0.17 28.96 -7.92
C LYS A 486 1.40 29.24 -8.80
N ASP A 487 2.39 28.34 -8.72
CA ASP A 487 3.64 28.45 -9.49
C ASP A 487 3.67 27.46 -10.69
N GLY A 488 2.51 26.93 -11.08
CA GLY A 488 2.37 26.02 -12.23
C GLY A 488 3.08 24.66 -12.03
N LYS A 489 3.26 24.22 -10.77
CA LYS A 489 3.86 22.92 -10.45
C LYS A 489 2.78 21.87 -10.30
N THR A 490 3.04 20.66 -10.81
CA THR A 490 2.12 19.53 -10.66
C THR A 490 2.29 18.85 -9.30
N VAL A 491 1.22 18.23 -8.81
CA VAL A 491 1.24 17.45 -7.56
C VAL A 491 0.68 16.06 -7.80
N SER A 492 1.44 15.06 -7.41
CA SER A 492 1.02 13.67 -7.36
C SER A 492 1.08 13.14 -5.93
N ILE A 493 0.52 11.96 -5.72
CA ILE A 493 0.68 11.19 -4.49
C ILE A 493 1.10 9.77 -4.83
N CYS A 494 2.03 9.20 -4.06
CA CYS A 494 2.49 7.82 -4.23
C CYS A 494 2.45 7.00 -2.92
N GLY A 495 1.93 7.58 -1.84
CA GLY A 495 1.70 6.85 -0.59
C GLY A 495 0.58 5.81 -0.70
N GLN A 496 0.34 5.09 0.39
CA GLN A 496 -0.58 3.95 0.36
C GLN A 496 -2.06 4.33 0.48
N ALA A 497 -2.38 5.51 1.01
CA ALA A 497 -3.75 5.92 1.27
C ALA A 497 -4.70 5.77 0.07
N PRO A 498 -4.37 6.19 -1.16
CA PRO A 498 -5.27 6.01 -2.29
C PRO A 498 -5.50 4.55 -2.69
N SER A 499 -4.53 3.68 -2.41
CA SER A 499 -4.64 2.23 -2.67
C SER A 499 -5.49 1.50 -1.62
N VAL A 500 -5.65 2.11 -0.43
CA VAL A 500 -6.35 1.49 0.72
C VAL A 500 -7.71 2.14 0.98
N TYR A 501 -7.81 3.47 0.81
CA TYR A 501 -8.97 4.27 1.18
C TYR A 501 -9.57 5.01 -0.02
N PRO A 502 -10.67 4.53 -0.59
CA PRO A 502 -11.34 5.19 -1.72
C PRO A 502 -11.85 6.61 -1.42
N ASP A 503 -12.21 6.89 -0.16
CA ASP A 503 -12.62 8.22 0.32
C ASP A 503 -11.46 9.22 0.33
N PHE A 504 -10.23 8.75 0.56
CA PHE A 504 -9.06 9.60 0.45
C PHE A 504 -8.78 10.01 -1.00
N THR A 505 -9.02 9.11 -1.95
CA THR A 505 -8.97 9.46 -3.39
C THR A 505 -9.99 10.54 -3.74
N GLU A 506 -11.21 10.47 -3.18
CA GLU A 506 -12.23 11.51 -3.38
C GLU A 506 -11.76 12.87 -2.84
N PHE A 507 -11.17 12.89 -1.64
CA PHE A 507 -10.57 14.09 -1.07
C PHE A 507 -9.49 14.69 -1.98
N LEU A 508 -8.59 13.86 -2.52
CA LEU A 508 -7.50 14.30 -3.39
C LEU A 508 -8.02 14.93 -4.69
N VAL A 509 -8.97 14.27 -5.37
CA VAL A 509 -9.59 14.80 -6.60
C VAL A 509 -10.31 16.12 -6.33
N LYS A 510 -11.07 16.21 -5.24
CA LYS A 510 -11.72 17.47 -4.80
C LYS A 510 -10.72 18.58 -4.47
N SER A 511 -9.52 18.22 -4.04
CA SER A 511 -8.43 19.16 -3.76
C SER A 511 -7.67 19.60 -5.01
N GLY A 512 -7.98 19.01 -6.17
CA GLY A 512 -7.36 19.36 -7.45
C GLY A 512 -6.02 18.67 -7.72
N ILE A 513 -5.76 17.50 -7.15
CA ILE A 513 -4.52 16.77 -7.41
C ILE A 513 -4.40 16.38 -8.89
N ASP A 514 -3.18 16.45 -9.46
CA ASP A 514 -2.95 16.15 -10.88
C ASP A 514 -2.86 14.64 -11.15
N TYR A 515 -2.21 13.89 -10.25
CA TYR A 515 -2.02 12.44 -10.42
C TYR A 515 -2.17 11.69 -9.09
N VAL A 516 -2.73 10.49 -9.18
CA VAL A 516 -2.81 9.53 -8.07
C VAL A 516 -2.07 8.26 -8.47
N SER A 517 -0.94 7.97 -7.81
CA SER A 517 -0.15 6.78 -8.06
C SER A 517 -0.49 5.68 -7.04
N VAL A 518 -0.87 4.51 -7.53
CA VAL A 518 -1.37 3.39 -6.72
C VAL A 518 -0.63 2.10 -7.04
N ASN A 519 -0.80 1.10 -6.18
CA ASN A 519 -0.25 -0.23 -6.45
C ASN A 519 -0.91 -0.86 -7.70
N PRO A 520 -0.23 -1.79 -8.39
CA PRO A 520 -0.72 -2.38 -9.65
C PRO A 520 -2.13 -2.99 -9.55
N ASP A 521 -2.44 -3.66 -8.43
CA ASP A 521 -3.74 -4.28 -8.14
C ASP A 521 -4.90 -3.28 -8.08
N MET A 522 -4.60 -2.01 -7.76
CA MET A 522 -5.59 -0.96 -7.59
C MET A 522 -5.78 -0.05 -8.81
N VAL A 523 -4.94 -0.14 -9.84
CA VAL A 523 -4.99 0.77 -11.00
C VAL A 523 -6.38 0.82 -11.63
N LYS A 524 -6.97 -0.31 -11.95
CA LYS A 524 -8.30 -0.39 -12.58
C LYS A 524 -9.41 0.16 -11.68
N ALA A 525 -9.37 -0.20 -10.41
CA ALA A 525 -10.37 0.25 -9.43
C ALA A 525 -10.28 1.77 -9.21
N THR A 526 -9.06 2.29 -9.09
CA THR A 526 -8.81 3.72 -8.90
C THR A 526 -9.22 4.52 -10.14
N LYS A 527 -8.92 4.05 -11.36
CA LYS A 527 -9.33 4.72 -12.61
C LYS A 527 -10.86 4.87 -12.67
N ARG A 528 -11.62 3.82 -12.34
CA ARG A 528 -13.09 3.89 -12.26
C ARG A 528 -13.59 4.82 -11.16
N ASN A 529 -12.93 4.80 -10.00
CA ASN A 529 -13.29 5.65 -8.86
C ASN A 529 -13.08 7.13 -9.18
N VAL A 530 -11.92 7.50 -9.73
CA VAL A 530 -11.61 8.88 -10.16
C VAL A 530 -12.64 9.35 -11.18
N ALA A 531 -12.92 8.57 -12.24
CA ALA A 531 -13.92 8.93 -13.24
C ALA A 531 -15.30 9.17 -12.62
N ARG A 532 -15.73 8.31 -11.68
CA ARG A 532 -17.01 8.48 -10.96
C ARG A 532 -17.04 9.74 -10.13
N ILE A 533 -15.94 10.06 -9.44
CA ILE A 533 -15.83 11.26 -8.60
C ILE A 533 -15.92 12.51 -9.48
N GLU A 534 -15.15 12.58 -10.55
CA GLU A 534 -15.15 13.72 -11.49
C GLU A 534 -16.51 13.94 -12.14
N GLN A 535 -17.16 12.85 -12.61
CA GLN A 535 -18.53 12.93 -13.15
C GLN A 535 -19.52 13.44 -12.11
N ARG A 536 -19.39 13.02 -10.85
CA ARG A 536 -20.24 13.54 -9.76
C ARG A 536 -20.01 15.02 -9.52
N LEU A 537 -18.76 15.46 -9.47
CA LEU A 537 -18.40 16.87 -9.30
C LEU A 537 -18.94 17.75 -10.45
N MET A 538 -18.81 17.28 -11.70
CA MET A 538 -19.38 17.98 -12.86
C MET A 538 -20.90 18.08 -12.79
N LEU A 539 -21.59 17.01 -12.40
CA LEU A 539 -23.04 16.99 -12.25
C LEU A 539 -23.50 17.93 -11.14
N ASP A 540 -22.81 17.93 -9.99
CA ASP A 540 -23.14 18.82 -8.87
C ASP A 540 -22.94 20.29 -9.26
N ALA A 541 -21.85 20.61 -9.98
CA ALA A 541 -21.63 21.96 -10.53
C ALA A 541 -22.74 22.35 -11.55
N ALA A 542 -23.09 21.46 -12.48
CA ALA A 542 -24.10 21.73 -13.51
C ALA A 542 -25.51 21.88 -12.93
N THR A 543 -25.83 21.23 -11.82
CA THR A 543 -27.16 21.29 -11.17
C THR A 543 -27.26 22.35 -10.08
N GLY A 544 -26.21 23.17 -9.87
CA GLY A 544 -26.17 24.19 -8.80
C GLY A 544 -26.19 23.59 -7.39
N ARG A 545 -26.00 22.31 -7.25
CA ARG A 545 -25.72 21.68 -5.96
C ARG A 545 -24.30 22.05 -5.61
N GLY A 546 -24.13 23.22 -4.94
CA GLY A 546 -22.80 23.76 -4.64
C GLY A 546 -21.88 22.64 -4.15
N LEU A 547 -20.67 22.59 -4.72
CA LEU A 547 -19.59 21.86 -4.08
C LEU A 547 -19.59 22.34 -2.63
N LYS A 548 -20.02 21.50 -1.69
CA LYS A 548 -19.83 21.82 -0.28
C LYS A 548 -18.36 22.14 -0.17
N GLU A 549 -18.05 23.41 0.05
CA GLU A 549 -16.67 23.83 0.25
C GLU A 549 -16.10 22.92 1.31
N VAL A 550 -14.92 22.42 1.05
CA VAL A 550 -14.21 21.54 1.98
C VAL A 550 -13.61 22.47 3.04
N GLU A 551 -14.49 23.24 3.74
CA GLU A 551 -14.12 24.20 4.78
C GLU A 551 -13.29 23.53 5.88
N ASP A 552 -13.56 22.26 6.16
CA ASP A 552 -12.89 21.48 7.20
C ASP A 552 -11.40 21.20 6.93
N TYR A 553 -10.89 21.45 5.71
CA TYR A 553 -9.50 21.18 5.35
C TYR A 553 -8.62 22.43 5.19
N ASN A 554 -9.14 23.60 5.48
CA ASN A 554 -8.34 24.84 5.49
C ASN A 554 -7.60 25.01 6.82
N TRP A 555 -6.46 25.72 6.79
CA TRP A 555 -5.70 26.09 7.98
C TRP A 555 -6.51 27.03 8.89
#